data_1e20cdc7231d223dc3b15bbce901cf47
#
_entry.id   1e20cdc7231d223dc3b15bbce901cf47
#
_cell.length_a   1.000
_cell.length_b   1.000
_cell.length_c   1.000
_cell.angle_alpha   90.00
_cell.angle_beta   90.00
_cell.angle_gamma   90.00
#
_symmetry.space_group_name_H-M   'P 1'
#
loop_
_entity.id
_entity.type
_entity.pdbx_description
1 polymer ?
#
loop_
_entity_poly.entity_id
_entity_poly.type
_entity_poly.pdbx_seq_one_letter_code
_entity_poly.pdbx_strand_id
1 'polypeptide(L)'
;MRYTILFQAIFATAAQSAATSGCRKPLPGSIERGGARNTNSLEFVTSNGTVREYGLHIPTSYDDNTPNPLAFSFHGRTRTWQEQEEISGMSNETMNPNYLVVYPQGINEQWQGDPEAMGYDDVDFTLELLANLSSVYCLDTNKIYAAGKSNGGAFAANVLACHSKASGVFAAFGGISGAYYQGDSEDDCNAATVPIPCNASRSPIPVFTTHGDADETIPYDGGPRRDRCLPNLPHFMTEWSERNGLGASNATSSLYHKDVVRYYYGNNKYSDVNVHYRVHGLGHYWPSLANGSSVDATPLLLNFWDKWTLDAVNATPSATSSSSTTSPASTTSSISSASASSAGNIMQVSAQQWAIGGLGVFSWLLFA
;
A
#
# COMPACT_ATOMS: atom_id res chain seq x y z
N MET A 1 26.80 -24.54 50.18
CA MET A 1 25.93 -23.63 49.46
C MET A 1 25.57 -24.26 48.10
N ARG A 2 24.34 -24.66 47.93
CA ARG A 2 23.87 -25.21 46.64
C ARG A 2 23.20 -24.10 45.85
N TYR A 3 23.74 -23.73 44.70
CA TYR A 3 23.11 -22.78 43.77
C TYR A 3 22.11 -23.52 42.91
N THR A 4 20.83 -23.16 43.03
CA THR A 4 19.77 -23.61 42.14
C THR A 4 19.70 -22.62 40.99
N ILE A 5 20.07 -23.03 39.77
CA ILE A 5 19.92 -22.26 38.55
C ILE A 5 18.49 -22.49 38.08
N LEU A 6 17.67 -21.44 38.16
CA LEU A 6 16.36 -21.41 37.51
C LEU A 6 16.54 -21.12 36.00
N PHE A 7 16.26 -22.12 35.18
CA PHE A 7 16.08 -21.90 33.75
C PHE A 7 14.69 -21.28 33.53
N GLN A 8 14.63 -19.97 33.19
CA GLN A 8 13.44 -19.38 32.62
C GLN A 8 13.32 -19.80 31.15
N ALA A 9 12.36 -20.65 30.86
CA ALA A 9 12.00 -20.97 29.49
C ALA A 9 11.31 -19.72 28.86
N ILE A 10 11.99 -19.10 27.92
CA ILE A 10 11.40 -18.05 27.07
C ILE A 10 10.48 -18.78 26.09
N PHE A 11 9.19 -18.78 26.35
CA PHE A 11 8.18 -19.16 25.36
C PHE A 11 8.11 -18.03 24.32
N ALA A 12 8.78 -18.19 23.20
CA ALA A 12 8.47 -17.43 22.00
C ALA A 12 7.07 -17.88 21.56
N THR A 13 6.07 -17.04 21.79
CA THR A 13 4.76 -17.21 21.17
C THR A 13 4.97 -16.99 19.66
N ALA A 14 5.02 -18.08 18.91
CA ALA A 14 4.90 -18.00 17.46
C ALA A 14 3.56 -17.30 17.16
N ALA A 15 3.62 -16.17 16.43
CA ALA A 15 2.43 -15.53 15.91
C ALA A 15 1.68 -16.60 15.09
N GLN A 16 0.52 -17.01 15.57
CA GLN A 16 -0.32 -17.97 14.89
C GLN A 16 -0.84 -17.25 13.63
N SER A 17 -0.43 -17.69 12.44
CA SER A 17 -1.02 -17.19 11.20
C SER A 17 -2.53 -17.44 11.32
N ALA A 18 -3.32 -16.37 11.22
CA ALA A 18 -4.76 -16.49 11.33
C ALA A 18 -5.30 -17.06 10.00
N ALA A 19 -5.22 -18.38 9.88
CA ALA A 19 -5.72 -19.14 8.75
C ALA A 19 -7.24 -19.07 8.70
N THR A 20 -7.79 -18.83 7.51
CA THR A 20 -9.25 -18.83 7.28
C THR A 20 -9.83 -20.25 7.28
N SER A 21 -11.16 -20.35 7.39
CA SER A 21 -11.88 -21.64 7.34
C SER A 21 -11.83 -22.32 5.96
N GLY A 22 -11.36 -21.61 4.93
CA GLY A 22 -11.08 -22.15 3.60
C GLY A 22 -9.83 -23.00 3.51
N CYS A 23 -8.94 -22.94 4.52
CA CYS A 23 -7.74 -23.76 4.51
C CYS A 23 -8.04 -25.26 4.59
N ARG A 24 -7.25 -26.05 3.89
CA ARG A 24 -7.39 -27.50 3.69
C ARG A 24 -8.64 -27.92 2.90
N LYS A 25 -9.22 -26.98 2.18
CA LYS A 25 -10.29 -27.26 1.23
C LYS A 25 -9.68 -27.23 -0.19
N PRO A 26 -9.97 -28.24 -1.03
CA PRO A 26 -9.53 -28.20 -2.41
C PRO A 26 -10.17 -27.01 -3.12
N LEU A 27 -9.50 -26.47 -4.14
CA LEU A 27 -10.11 -25.46 -5.00
C LEU A 27 -11.38 -26.01 -5.65
N PRO A 28 -12.45 -25.19 -5.77
CA PRO A 28 -13.61 -25.56 -6.58
C PRO A 28 -13.17 -25.95 -7.99
N GLY A 29 -13.77 -27.02 -8.53
CA GLY A 29 -13.33 -27.61 -9.81
C GLY A 29 -13.50 -26.73 -11.05
N SER A 30 -14.21 -25.59 -10.91
CA SER A 30 -14.37 -24.57 -11.96
C SER A 30 -13.32 -23.46 -11.88
N ILE A 31 -12.45 -23.48 -10.88
CA ILE A 31 -11.46 -22.41 -10.64
C ILE A 31 -10.11 -22.80 -11.23
N GLU A 32 -9.62 -21.97 -12.12
CA GLU A 32 -8.30 -22.11 -12.75
C GLU A 32 -7.23 -21.35 -11.96
N ARG A 33 -5.98 -21.87 -12.01
CA ARG A 33 -4.80 -21.25 -11.42
C ARG A 33 -3.90 -20.67 -12.50
N GLY A 34 -3.23 -19.59 -12.16
CA GLY A 34 -2.10 -19.04 -12.91
C GLY A 34 -2.47 -18.37 -14.22
N GLY A 35 -1.44 -17.76 -14.80
CA GLY A 35 -1.48 -17.14 -16.11
C GLY A 35 -2.11 -15.75 -16.12
N ALA A 36 -1.39 -14.80 -16.76
CA ALA A 36 -1.99 -13.53 -17.13
C ALA A 36 -3.21 -13.81 -18.02
N ARG A 37 -4.39 -13.35 -17.63
CA ARG A 37 -5.70 -13.55 -18.30
C ARG A 37 -6.43 -14.88 -18.01
N ASN A 38 -5.95 -15.70 -17.10
CA ASN A 38 -6.74 -16.84 -16.57
C ASN A 38 -7.48 -16.43 -15.28
N THR A 39 -7.97 -15.21 -15.23
CA THR A 39 -8.77 -14.72 -14.12
C THR A 39 -10.17 -15.27 -14.24
N ASN A 40 -10.62 -15.88 -13.16
CA ASN A 40 -11.95 -16.49 -13.09
C ASN A 40 -13.00 -15.37 -12.97
N SER A 41 -13.98 -15.34 -13.88
CA SER A 41 -15.14 -14.45 -13.77
C SER A 41 -16.22 -15.11 -12.92
N LEU A 42 -16.60 -14.45 -11.84
CA LEU A 42 -17.47 -15.01 -10.80
C LEU A 42 -18.56 -14.02 -10.40
N GLU A 43 -19.63 -14.55 -9.83
CA GLU A 43 -20.72 -13.77 -9.24
C GLU A 43 -20.79 -13.99 -7.72
N PHE A 44 -21.21 -12.97 -7.02
CA PHE A 44 -21.48 -13.00 -5.60
C PHE A 44 -22.81 -12.30 -5.31
N VAL A 45 -23.65 -12.93 -4.51
CA VAL A 45 -24.93 -12.36 -4.07
C VAL A 45 -24.75 -11.83 -2.67
N THR A 46 -24.89 -10.53 -2.51
CA THR A 46 -24.82 -9.85 -1.20
C THR A 46 -26.02 -10.22 -0.32
N SER A 47 -25.90 -9.97 0.97
CA SER A 47 -26.95 -10.27 1.97
C SER A 47 -28.29 -9.58 1.66
N ASN A 48 -28.26 -8.44 0.97
CA ASN A 48 -29.47 -7.73 0.51
C ASN A 48 -30.01 -8.22 -0.84
N GLY A 49 -29.41 -9.28 -1.43
CA GLY A 49 -29.87 -9.91 -2.68
C GLY A 49 -29.32 -9.28 -3.96
N THR A 50 -28.39 -8.31 -3.87
CA THR A 50 -27.77 -7.72 -5.06
C THR A 50 -26.70 -8.66 -5.63
N VAL A 51 -26.80 -8.97 -6.93
CA VAL A 51 -25.77 -9.73 -7.66
C VAL A 51 -24.64 -8.80 -8.04
N ARG A 52 -23.41 -9.19 -7.74
CA ARG A 52 -22.16 -8.45 -8.05
C ARG A 52 -21.21 -9.38 -8.78
N GLU A 53 -20.56 -8.88 -9.81
CA GLU A 53 -19.49 -9.59 -10.52
C GLU A 53 -18.12 -9.29 -9.90
N TYR A 54 -17.19 -10.23 -10.06
CA TYR A 54 -15.77 -10.00 -9.75
C TYR A 54 -14.86 -10.94 -10.53
N GLY A 55 -13.66 -10.50 -10.83
CA GLY A 55 -12.57 -11.35 -11.28
C GLY A 55 -11.79 -11.89 -10.09
N LEU A 56 -11.33 -13.14 -10.17
CA LEU A 56 -10.47 -13.77 -9.18
C LEU A 56 -9.26 -14.42 -9.86
N HIS A 57 -8.09 -13.86 -9.64
CA HIS A 57 -6.81 -14.46 -9.99
C HIS A 57 -6.28 -15.28 -8.83
N ILE A 58 -5.92 -16.55 -9.11
CA ILE A 58 -5.26 -17.44 -8.16
C ILE A 58 -3.87 -17.78 -8.72
N PRO A 59 -2.78 -17.39 -8.06
CA PRO A 59 -1.43 -17.65 -8.56
C PRO A 59 -1.13 -19.16 -8.59
N THR A 60 -0.20 -19.58 -9.45
CA THR A 60 0.26 -20.98 -9.52
C THR A 60 0.86 -21.47 -8.21
N SER A 61 1.43 -20.54 -7.41
CA SER A 61 2.00 -20.81 -6.08
C SER A 61 0.96 -21.09 -4.98
N TYR A 62 -0.35 -20.87 -5.24
CA TYR A 62 -1.38 -21.05 -4.23
C TYR A 62 -1.34 -22.46 -3.62
N ASP A 63 -1.34 -22.52 -2.28
CA ASP A 63 -1.38 -23.75 -1.50
C ASP A 63 -2.57 -23.70 -0.53
N ASP A 64 -3.45 -24.67 -0.59
CA ASP A 64 -4.61 -24.75 0.29
C ASP A 64 -4.29 -25.15 1.74
N ASN A 65 -3.03 -25.52 2.02
CA ASN A 65 -2.54 -25.84 3.36
C ASN A 65 -1.77 -24.69 4.02
N THR A 66 -1.35 -23.69 3.24
CA THR A 66 -0.59 -22.53 3.70
C THR A 66 -1.39 -21.26 3.49
N PRO A 67 -1.62 -20.43 4.53
CA PRO A 67 -2.36 -19.18 4.37
C PRO A 67 -1.70 -18.23 3.37
N ASN A 68 -2.47 -17.80 2.37
CA ASN A 68 -2.02 -16.99 1.26
C ASN A 68 -2.48 -15.53 1.42
N PRO A 69 -1.70 -14.52 0.97
CA PRO A 69 -2.11 -13.13 0.98
C PRO A 69 -3.19 -12.86 -0.07
N LEU A 70 -4.08 -11.89 0.21
CA LEU A 70 -5.16 -11.47 -0.69
C LEU A 70 -5.10 -9.97 -0.94
N ALA A 71 -5.29 -9.56 -2.19
CA ALA A 71 -5.41 -8.17 -2.60
C ALA A 71 -6.74 -7.91 -3.30
N PHE A 72 -7.43 -6.84 -2.91
CA PHE A 72 -8.53 -6.26 -3.67
C PHE A 72 -8.01 -5.14 -4.55
N SER A 73 -8.38 -5.14 -5.84
CA SER A 73 -7.97 -4.13 -6.82
C SER A 73 -9.20 -3.53 -7.49
N PHE A 74 -9.51 -2.25 -7.14
CA PHE A 74 -10.74 -1.57 -7.54
C PHE A 74 -10.53 -0.72 -8.78
N HIS A 75 -11.40 -0.85 -9.78
CA HIS A 75 -11.35 -0.09 -11.04
C HIS A 75 -11.69 1.40 -10.88
N GLY A 76 -11.31 2.20 -11.84
CA GLY A 76 -11.72 3.59 -11.94
C GLY A 76 -13.17 3.74 -12.40
N ARG A 77 -13.74 4.96 -12.25
CA ARG A 77 -15.08 5.28 -12.75
C ARG A 77 -15.18 5.01 -14.25
N THR A 78 -16.31 4.49 -14.72
CA THR A 78 -16.61 4.09 -16.11
C THR A 78 -15.67 2.99 -16.62
N ARG A 79 -15.17 2.14 -15.72
CA ARG A 79 -14.27 1.04 -16.05
C ARG A 79 -14.82 -0.28 -15.53
N THR A 80 -14.23 -1.36 -16.06
CA THR A 80 -14.57 -2.72 -15.69
C THR A 80 -13.46 -3.35 -14.84
N TRP A 81 -13.79 -4.47 -14.19
CA TRP A 81 -12.80 -5.25 -13.45
C TRP A 81 -11.70 -5.81 -14.36
N GLN A 82 -12.02 -6.15 -15.63
CA GLN A 82 -11.03 -6.62 -16.61
C GLN A 82 -10.02 -5.53 -16.97
N GLU A 83 -10.50 -4.29 -17.17
CA GLU A 83 -9.60 -3.16 -17.42
C GLU A 83 -8.69 -2.89 -16.20
N GLN A 84 -9.20 -3.07 -14.98
CA GLN A 84 -8.38 -2.94 -13.77
C GLN A 84 -7.32 -4.04 -13.68
N GLU A 85 -7.65 -5.27 -14.02
CA GLU A 85 -6.69 -6.36 -14.12
C GLU A 85 -5.57 -6.00 -15.10
N GLU A 86 -5.94 -5.54 -16.30
CA GLU A 86 -5.00 -5.21 -17.36
C GLU A 86 -4.04 -4.08 -16.94
N ILE A 87 -4.57 -2.95 -16.45
CA ILE A 87 -3.73 -1.79 -16.11
C ILE A 87 -2.88 -2.01 -14.87
N SER A 88 -3.36 -2.78 -13.89
CA SER A 88 -2.60 -3.06 -12.68
C SER A 88 -1.54 -4.13 -12.90
N GLY A 89 -1.76 -5.05 -13.83
CA GLY A 89 -0.86 -6.18 -14.07
C GLY A 89 -0.71 -7.12 -12.86
N MET A 90 -1.63 -7.05 -11.88
CA MET A 90 -1.51 -7.85 -10.66
C MET A 90 -1.77 -9.35 -10.87
N SER A 91 -2.33 -9.75 -12.01
CA SER A 91 -2.44 -11.15 -12.42
C SER A 91 -1.20 -11.67 -13.18
N ASN A 92 -0.18 -10.81 -13.35
CA ASN A 92 1.09 -11.21 -13.95
C ASN A 92 2.01 -11.78 -12.86
N GLU A 93 2.23 -13.07 -12.85
CA GLU A 93 3.02 -13.76 -11.82
C GLU A 93 4.51 -13.39 -11.80
N THR A 94 5.03 -12.73 -12.86
CA THR A 94 6.37 -12.12 -12.81
C THR A 94 6.40 -10.92 -11.83
N MET A 95 5.30 -10.18 -11.72
CA MET A 95 5.16 -9.05 -10.80
C MET A 95 4.57 -9.49 -9.46
N ASN A 96 3.59 -10.39 -9.50
CA ASN A 96 2.84 -10.88 -8.35
C ASN A 96 2.84 -12.42 -8.30
N PRO A 97 3.88 -13.05 -7.77
CA PRO A 97 3.93 -14.51 -7.71
C PRO A 97 3.08 -15.14 -6.61
N ASN A 98 2.58 -14.36 -5.64
CA ASN A 98 2.08 -14.93 -4.39
C ASN A 98 0.66 -14.51 -3.98
N TYR A 99 0.18 -13.33 -4.39
CA TYR A 99 -1.11 -12.82 -3.94
C TYR A 99 -2.25 -13.36 -4.79
N LEU A 100 -3.31 -13.85 -4.14
CA LEU A 100 -4.60 -13.91 -4.79
C LEU A 100 -5.07 -12.47 -5.05
N VAL A 101 -5.69 -12.22 -6.19
CA VAL A 101 -6.20 -10.89 -6.51
C VAL A 101 -7.68 -10.95 -6.87
N VAL A 102 -8.46 -10.14 -6.17
CA VAL A 102 -9.87 -9.92 -6.44
C VAL A 102 -10.05 -8.60 -7.14
N TYR A 103 -10.74 -8.61 -8.26
CA TYR A 103 -11.12 -7.44 -9.04
C TYR A 103 -12.65 -7.29 -9.01
N PRO A 104 -13.21 -6.61 -8.00
CA PRO A 104 -14.66 -6.46 -7.93
C PRO A 104 -15.17 -5.52 -9.01
N GLN A 105 -16.45 -5.70 -9.44
CA GLN A 105 -17.17 -4.79 -10.32
C GLN A 105 -18.07 -3.86 -9.52
N GLY A 106 -17.85 -2.56 -9.68
CA GLY A 106 -18.70 -1.51 -9.12
C GLY A 106 -20.05 -1.43 -9.87
N ILE A 107 -21.14 -1.19 -9.14
CA ILE A 107 -22.45 -0.94 -9.77
C ILE A 107 -22.37 0.40 -10.54
N ASN A 108 -22.90 0.41 -11.74
CA ASN A 108 -22.79 1.54 -12.67
C ASN A 108 -21.32 1.97 -12.90
N GLU A 109 -20.39 1.01 -12.83
CA GLU A 109 -18.95 1.22 -13.06
C GLU A 109 -18.33 2.27 -12.14
N GLN A 110 -18.75 2.32 -10.86
CA GLN A 110 -18.25 3.27 -9.87
C GLN A 110 -18.34 2.74 -8.44
N TRP A 111 -17.70 3.44 -7.49
CA TRP A 111 -17.58 3.10 -6.08
C TRP A 111 -18.00 4.26 -5.20
N GLN A 112 -18.46 3.95 -3.99
CA GLN A 112 -18.68 4.95 -2.93
C GLN A 112 -17.50 5.93 -2.82
N GLY A 113 -17.81 7.22 -2.55
CA GLY A 113 -16.85 8.32 -2.57
C GLY A 113 -16.79 9.05 -3.92
N ASP A 114 -17.35 8.50 -5.00
CA ASP A 114 -17.65 9.26 -6.21
C ASP A 114 -18.92 10.10 -5.99
N PRO A 115 -18.97 11.37 -6.45
CA PRO A 115 -20.15 12.24 -6.28
C PRO A 115 -21.46 11.66 -6.82
N GLU A 116 -21.39 10.79 -7.80
CA GLU A 116 -22.56 10.16 -8.46
C GLU A 116 -22.85 8.73 -7.93
N ALA A 117 -21.99 8.15 -7.08
CA ALA A 117 -22.19 6.82 -6.52
C ALA A 117 -23.20 6.86 -5.36
N MET A 118 -24.47 6.78 -5.68
CA MET A 118 -25.57 6.89 -4.74
C MET A 118 -26.29 5.54 -4.55
N GLY A 119 -26.67 5.25 -3.29
CA GLY A 119 -27.64 4.18 -3.00
C GLY A 119 -27.08 2.77 -2.88
N TYR A 120 -25.75 2.58 -2.96
CA TYR A 120 -25.11 1.26 -2.78
C TYR A 120 -24.09 1.32 -1.65
N ASP A 121 -23.98 0.22 -0.88
CA ASP A 121 -22.97 0.06 0.16
C ASP A 121 -21.85 -0.85 -0.36
N ASP A 122 -20.83 -0.24 -0.97
CA ASP A 122 -19.68 -0.96 -1.51
C ASP A 122 -18.72 -1.43 -0.40
N VAL A 123 -18.76 -0.80 0.78
CA VAL A 123 -17.98 -1.24 1.94
C VAL A 123 -18.54 -2.56 2.45
N ASP A 124 -19.85 -2.65 2.70
CA ASP A 124 -20.46 -3.91 3.15
C ASP A 124 -20.32 -5.00 2.08
N PHE A 125 -20.50 -4.69 0.78
CA PHE A 125 -20.21 -5.64 -0.31
C PHE A 125 -18.79 -6.17 -0.23
N THR A 126 -17.79 -5.31 -0.06
CA THR A 126 -16.37 -5.70 0.00
C THR A 126 -16.11 -6.62 1.19
N LEU A 127 -16.68 -6.33 2.36
CA LEU A 127 -16.54 -7.15 3.56
C LEU A 127 -17.27 -8.50 3.45
N GLU A 128 -18.45 -8.52 2.86
CA GLU A 128 -19.20 -9.77 2.61
C GLU A 128 -18.48 -10.67 1.59
N LEU A 129 -17.94 -10.07 0.52
CA LEU A 129 -17.14 -10.81 -0.47
C LEU A 129 -15.87 -11.37 0.18
N LEU A 130 -15.17 -10.61 1.02
CA LEU A 130 -14.01 -11.09 1.76
C LEU A 130 -14.38 -12.27 2.69
N ALA A 131 -15.51 -12.19 3.39
CA ALA A 131 -15.98 -13.26 4.25
C ALA A 131 -16.28 -14.53 3.44
N ASN A 132 -16.92 -14.41 2.26
CA ASN A 132 -17.16 -15.50 1.34
C ASN A 132 -15.83 -16.12 0.89
N LEU A 133 -14.90 -15.35 0.36
CA LEU A 133 -13.58 -15.83 -0.08
C LEU A 133 -12.81 -16.52 1.04
N SER A 134 -12.87 -15.99 2.26
CA SER A 134 -12.26 -16.59 3.46
C SER A 134 -12.85 -17.94 3.82
N SER A 135 -14.09 -18.20 3.45
CA SER A 135 -14.75 -19.51 3.66
C SER A 135 -14.33 -20.55 2.63
N VAL A 136 -13.87 -20.14 1.46
CA VAL A 136 -13.54 -20.99 0.31
C VAL A 136 -12.04 -21.21 0.16
N TYR A 137 -11.23 -20.14 0.31
CA TYR A 137 -9.79 -20.14 0.07
C TYR A 137 -8.99 -20.05 1.35
N CYS A 138 -7.79 -20.65 1.34
CA CYS A 138 -6.83 -20.56 2.44
C CYS A 138 -6.12 -19.20 2.42
N LEU A 139 -6.62 -18.24 3.20
CA LEU A 139 -6.12 -16.88 3.26
C LEU A 139 -5.43 -16.58 4.60
N ASP A 140 -4.44 -15.71 4.56
CA ASP A 140 -3.81 -15.12 5.73
C ASP A 140 -4.55 -13.83 6.12
N THR A 141 -5.34 -13.86 7.19
CA THR A 141 -6.12 -12.70 7.64
C THR A 141 -5.26 -11.53 8.09
N ASN A 142 -3.96 -11.73 8.32
CA ASN A 142 -3.00 -10.67 8.58
C ASN A 142 -2.52 -9.96 7.30
N LYS A 143 -2.78 -10.54 6.12
CA LYS A 143 -2.27 -10.09 4.83
C LYS A 143 -3.39 -9.88 3.82
N ILE A 144 -4.38 -9.10 4.22
CA ILE A 144 -5.49 -8.67 3.35
C ILE A 144 -5.27 -7.20 3.00
N TYR A 145 -5.28 -6.87 1.72
CA TYR A 145 -4.91 -5.56 1.21
C TYR A 145 -5.95 -5.02 0.23
N ALA A 146 -6.01 -3.69 0.10
CA ALA A 146 -6.91 -3.04 -0.85
C ALA A 146 -6.17 -1.92 -1.61
N ALA A 147 -6.32 -1.88 -2.93
CA ALA A 147 -5.86 -0.76 -3.75
C ALA A 147 -6.82 -0.53 -4.92
N GLY A 148 -6.64 0.58 -5.62
CA GLY A 148 -7.39 0.86 -6.82
C GLY A 148 -6.88 2.08 -7.56
N LYS A 149 -7.50 2.35 -8.72
CA LYS A 149 -7.20 3.51 -9.55
C LYS A 149 -8.33 4.54 -9.49
N SER A 150 -7.99 5.84 -9.50
CA SER A 150 -8.96 6.93 -9.62
C SER A 150 -10.07 6.85 -8.56
N ASN A 151 -11.34 6.69 -8.94
CA ASN A 151 -12.44 6.43 -8.00
C ASN A 151 -12.19 5.18 -7.13
N GLY A 152 -11.73 4.06 -7.71
CA GLY A 152 -11.34 2.87 -6.94
C GLY A 152 -10.15 3.11 -6.00
N GLY A 153 -9.22 4.00 -6.37
CA GLY A 153 -8.12 4.43 -5.51
C GLY A 153 -8.60 5.23 -4.29
N ALA A 154 -9.58 6.12 -4.50
CA ALA A 154 -10.23 6.84 -3.41
C ALA A 154 -11.06 5.89 -2.54
N PHE A 155 -11.79 4.95 -3.14
CA PHE A 155 -12.54 3.96 -2.40
C PHE A 155 -11.63 3.13 -1.48
N ALA A 156 -10.50 2.64 -1.99
CA ALA A 156 -9.54 1.87 -1.19
C ALA A 156 -8.84 2.72 -0.12
N ALA A 157 -8.13 3.80 -0.53
CA ALA A 157 -7.23 4.54 0.36
C ALA A 157 -7.90 5.67 1.17
N ASN A 158 -9.19 5.92 0.98
CA ASN A 158 -9.95 6.85 1.78
C ASN A 158 -11.22 6.21 2.37
N VAL A 159 -12.14 5.67 1.55
CA VAL A 159 -13.41 5.15 2.06
C VAL A 159 -13.20 3.90 2.93
N LEU A 160 -12.57 2.85 2.39
CA LEU A 160 -12.28 1.63 3.17
C LEU A 160 -11.30 1.90 4.31
N ALA A 161 -10.23 2.64 4.04
CA ALA A 161 -9.20 2.93 5.03
C ALA A 161 -9.73 3.75 6.22
N CYS A 162 -10.74 4.59 6.01
CA CYS A 162 -11.39 5.39 7.05
C CYS A 162 -12.66 4.75 7.64
N HIS A 163 -13.09 3.59 7.13
CA HIS A 163 -14.27 2.91 7.66
C HIS A 163 -13.91 2.04 8.87
N SER A 164 -14.66 2.15 9.97
CA SER A 164 -14.32 1.50 11.24
C SER A 164 -14.18 -0.03 11.17
N LYS A 165 -15.04 -0.72 10.40
CA LYS A 165 -14.92 -2.18 10.22
C LYS A 165 -13.77 -2.53 9.25
N ALA A 166 -13.72 -1.87 8.07
CA ALA A 166 -12.76 -2.21 7.03
C ALA A 166 -11.32 -1.93 7.45
N SER A 167 -11.05 -0.80 8.13
CA SER A 167 -9.71 -0.47 8.63
C SER A 167 -9.16 -1.49 9.63
N GLY A 168 -10.03 -2.22 10.34
CA GLY A 168 -9.64 -3.31 11.25
C GLY A 168 -9.30 -4.63 10.57
N VAL A 169 -9.65 -4.78 9.27
CA VAL A 169 -9.53 -6.05 8.53
C VAL A 169 -8.42 -5.99 7.48
N PHE A 170 -8.30 -4.85 6.78
CA PHE A 170 -7.25 -4.67 5.78
C PHE A 170 -5.96 -4.20 6.44
N ALA A 171 -4.83 -4.85 6.13
CA ALA A 171 -3.52 -4.55 6.71
C ALA A 171 -2.95 -3.22 6.18
N ALA A 172 -3.10 -2.95 4.88
CA ALA A 172 -2.64 -1.73 4.23
C ALA A 172 -3.49 -1.38 2.98
N PHE A 173 -3.39 -0.12 2.55
CA PHE A 173 -4.20 0.43 1.46
C PHE A 173 -3.34 1.10 0.40
N GLY A 174 -3.85 1.13 -0.85
CA GLY A 174 -3.20 1.78 -1.98
C GLY A 174 -4.16 2.65 -2.81
N GLY A 175 -3.75 3.89 -3.11
CA GLY A 175 -4.48 4.80 -3.98
C GLY A 175 -3.63 5.23 -5.17
N ILE A 176 -3.98 4.79 -6.37
CA ILE A 176 -3.24 5.09 -7.60
C ILE A 176 -4.05 6.14 -8.39
N SER A 177 -3.48 7.33 -8.57
CA SER A 177 -4.18 8.49 -9.17
C SER A 177 -5.57 8.70 -8.54
N GLY A 178 -5.65 8.61 -7.20
CA GLY A 178 -6.91 8.55 -6.45
C GLY A 178 -7.73 9.83 -6.52
N ALA A 179 -9.06 9.69 -6.68
CA ALA A 179 -10.02 10.78 -6.75
C ALA A 179 -10.68 11.00 -5.37
N TYR A 180 -9.98 11.63 -4.46
CA TYR A 180 -10.35 11.77 -3.03
C TYR A 180 -11.36 12.89 -2.80
N TYR A 181 -12.54 12.83 -3.41
CA TYR A 181 -13.59 13.85 -3.27
C TYR A 181 -14.02 14.07 -1.81
N GLN A 182 -14.10 15.32 -1.40
CA GLN A 182 -14.50 15.76 -0.07
C GLN A 182 -15.55 16.87 -0.12
N GLY A 183 -16.26 17.07 1.00
CA GLY A 183 -17.26 18.12 1.12
C GLY A 183 -18.51 17.88 0.27
N ASP A 184 -19.42 18.86 0.27
CA ASP A 184 -20.71 18.80 -0.42
C ASP A 184 -20.88 19.91 -1.47
N SER A 185 -19.88 20.78 -1.66
CA SER A 185 -19.90 21.90 -2.60
C SER A 185 -18.49 22.21 -3.12
N GLU A 186 -18.42 22.82 -4.30
CA GLU A 186 -17.20 23.43 -4.87
C GLU A 186 -16.94 24.84 -4.34
N ASP A 187 -17.97 25.54 -3.83
CA ASP A 187 -17.92 26.98 -3.55
C ASP A 187 -16.86 27.38 -2.52
N ASP A 188 -16.66 26.54 -1.51
CA ASP A 188 -15.68 26.76 -0.44
C ASP A 188 -14.45 25.84 -0.57
N CYS A 189 -14.18 25.31 -1.76
CA CYS A 189 -13.08 24.37 -1.95
C CYS A 189 -11.71 25.02 -1.74
N ASN A 190 -11.04 24.58 -0.70
CA ASN A 190 -9.60 24.84 -0.49
C ASN A 190 -8.87 23.50 -0.44
N ALA A 191 -8.21 23.15 -1.54
CA ALA A 191 -7.51 21.88 -1.69
C ALA A 191 -6.41 21.63 -0.65
N ALA A 192 -5.87 22.68 -0.02
CA ALA A 192 -4.82 22.57 0.98
C ALA A 192 -5.36 22.37 2.42
N THR A 193 -6.66 22.55 2.63
CA THR A 193 -7.25 22.52 3.99
C THR A 193 -8.62 21.87 4.07
N VAL A 194 -9.16 21.37 2.96
CA VAL A 194 -10.46 20.70 2.97
C VAL A 194 -10.46 19.55 3.98
N PRO A 195 -11.43 19.48 4.91
CA PRO A 195 -11.50 18.40 5.88
C PRO A 195 -11.62 17.03 5.21
N ILE A 196 -10.87 16.05 5.69
CA ILE A 196 -10.92 14.67 5.23
C ILE A 196 -11.39 13.79 6.40
N PRO A 197 -12.70 13.60 6.61
CA PRO A 197 -13.23 12.83 7.73
C PRO A 197 -12.76 11.37 7.71
N CYS A 198 -12.43 10.82 8.86
CA CYS A 198 -11.95 9.47 8.99
C CYS A 198 -12.38 8.85 10.33
N ASN A 199 -12.91 7.63 10.28
CA ASN A 199 -13.34 6.88 11.45
C ASN A 199 -12.67 5.49 11.50
N ALA A 200 -11.36 5.45 11.24
CA ALA A 200 -10.58 4.21 11.30
C ALA A 200 -10.57 3.63 12.72
N SER A 201 -10.66 2.30 12.85
CA SER A 201 -10.70 1.60 14.13
C SER A 201 -9.33 1.38 14.77
N ARG A 202 -8.26 1.67 14.04
CA ARG A 202 -6.87 1.51 14.50
C ARG A 202 -5.95 2.61 13.99
N SER A 203 -4.78 2.70 14.56
CA SER A 203 -3.64 3.49 14.09
C SER A 203 -2.34 2.73 14.46
N PRO A 204 -1.34 2.66 13.57
CA PRO A 204 -1.31 3.30 12.26
C PRO A 204 -2.11 2.54 11.19
N ILE A 205 -2.55 3.28 10.17
CA ILE A 205 -3.06 2.74 8.90
C ILE A 205 -1.99 2.95 7.84
N PRO A 206 -1.35 1.89 7.31
CA PRO A 206 -0.40 2.03 6.21
C PRO A 206 -1.09 2.42 4.92
N VAL A 207 -0.64 3.52 4.30
CA VAL A 207 -1.21 4.04 3.04
C VAL A 207 -0.10 4.32 2.03
N PHE A 208 -0.25 3.72 0.86
CA PHE A 208 0.57 3.95 -0.33
C PHE A 208 -0.22 4.78 -1.32
N THR A 209 0.39 5.81 -1.89
CA THR A 209 -0.20 6.53 -3.03
C THR A 209 0.82 6.78 -4.13
N THR A 210 0.35 6.86 -5.36
CA THR A 210 1.12 7.39 -6.49
C THR A 210 0.25 8.25 -7.37
N HIS A 211 0.80 9.34 -7.92
CA HIS A 211 0.07 10.29 -8.74
C HIS A 211 0.99 10.99 -9.72
N GLY A 212 0.52 11.16 -10.95
CA GLY A 212 1.19 11.97 -11.95
C GLY A 212 0.97 13.47 -11.71
N ASP A 213 1.99 14.29 -11.85
CA ASP A 213 1.84 15.76 -11.66
C ASP A 213 1.32 16.49 -12.89
N ALA A 214 1.13 15.79 -14.01
CA ALA A 214 0.44 16.26 -15.20
C ALA A 214 -0.97 15.64 -15.36
N ASP A 215 -1.57 15.15 -14.27
CA ASP A 215 -2.90 14.57 -14.27
C ASP A 215 -3.97 15.67 -14.41
N GLU A 216 -4.57 15.79 -15.61
CA GLU A 216 -5.66 16.73 -15.90
C GLU A 216 -7.04 16.20 -15.50
N THR A 217 -7.15 14.88 -15.26
CA THR A 217 -8.41 14.25 -14.85
C THR A 217 -8.64 14.43 -13.35
N ILE A 218 -7.66 14.10 -12.54
CA ILE A 218 -7.64 14.32 -11.08
C ILE A 218 -6.37 15.14 -10.78
N PRO A 219 -6.44 16.48 -10.76
CA PRO A 219 -5.27 17.31 -10.60
C PRO A 219 -4.49 17.01 -9.33
N TYR A 220 -3.15 16.96 -9.45
CA TYR A 220 -2.24 16.75 -8.32
C TYR A 220 -2.43 17.81 -7.22
N ASP A 221 -2.68 19.05 -7.63
CA ASP A 221 -2.88 20.19 -6.73
C ASP A 221 -4.33 20.30 -6.23
N GLY A 222 -5.19 19.33 -6.58
CA GLY A 222 -6.59 19.32 -6.16
C GLY A 222 -7.43 20.47 -6.73
N GLY A 223 -8.48 20.83 -6.02
CA GLY A 223 -9.38 21.94 -6.38
C GLY A 223 -10.84 21.52 -6.58
N PRO A 224 -11.71 22.47 -6.97
CA PRO A 224 -13.12 22.20 -7.19
C PRO A 224 -13.34 21.27 -8.39
N ARG A 225 -14.20 20.26 -8.20
CA ARG A 225 -14.52 19.29 -9.24
C ARG A 225 -15.81 18.53 -8.95
N ARG A 226 -16.78 18.54 -9.88
CA ARG A 226 -18.03 17.77 -9.81
C ARG A 226 -18.79 18.00 -8.49
N ASP A 227 -19.03 19.27 -8.17
CA ASP A 227 -19.71 19.72 -6.95
C ASP A 227 -19.06 19.23 -5.64
N ARG A 228 -17.74 18.99 -5.66
CA ARG A 228 -16.93 18.56 -4.51
C ARG A 228 -15.57 19.25 -4.53
N CYS A 229 -14.82 19.05 -3.47
CA CYS A 229 -13.44 19.49 -3.35
C CYS A 229 -12.48 18.31 -3.39
N LEU A 230 -11.49 18.38 -4.28
CA LEU A 230 -10.35 17.47 -4.25
C LEU A 230 -9.24 18.07 -3.37
N PRO A 231 -8.77 17.40 -2.31
CA PRO A 231 -7.55 17.82 -1.63
C PRO A 231 -6.35 17.71 -2.57
N ASN A 232 -5.36 18.59 -2.41
CA ASN A 232 -4.07 18.33 -3.04
C ASN A 232 -3.39 17.11 -2.39
N LEU A 233 -2.54 16.42 -3.14
CA LEU A 233 -1.91 15.18 -2.66
C LEU A 233 -1.03 15.40 -1.41
N PRO A 234 -0.24 16.49 -1.29
CA PRO A 234 0.48 16.79 -0.06
C PRO A 234 -0.42 16.91 1.18
N HIS A 235 -1.57 17.60 1.07
CA HIS A 235 -2.53 17.69 2.16
C HIS A 235 -3.12 16.33 2.53
N PHE A 236 -3.59 15.56 1.54
CA PHE A 236 -4.12 14.22 1.75
C PHE A 236 -3.13 13.32 2.51
N MET A 237 -1.86 13.34 2.15
CA MET A 237 -0.83 12.54 2.81
C MET A 237 -0.44 13.06 4.20
N THR A 238 -0.47 14.37 4.40
CA THR A 238 -0.25 14.98 5.71
C THR A 238 -1.36 14.57 6.69
N GLU A 239 -2.61 14.61 6.26
CA GLU A 239 -3.75 14.14 7.06
C GLU A 239 -3.59 12.67 7.48
N TRP A 240 -3.15 11.79 6.58
CA TRP A 240 -2.84 10.40 6.93
C TRP A 240 -1.70 10.28 7.94
N SER A 241 -0.65 11.09 7.77
CA SER A 241 0.49 11.09 8.68
C SER A 241 0.10 11.56 10.08
N GLU A 242 -0.70 12.60 10.18
CA GLU A 242 -1.19 13.13 11.45
C GLU A 242 -2.11 12.14 12.18
N ARG A 243 -3.05 11.49 11.46
CA ARG A 243 -3.89 10.40 12.00
C ARG A 243 -3.09 9.23 12.54
N ASN A 244 -1.98 8.94 11.90
CA ASN A 244 -1.05 7.89 12.35
C ASN A 244 -0.12 8.35 13.48
N GLY A 245 -0.27 9.59 13.98
CA GLY A 245 0.53 10.13 15.08
C GLY A 245 1.99 10.43 14.69
N LEU A 246 2.27 10.63 13.41
CA LEU A 246 3.63 10.82 12.87
C LEU A 246 3.96 12.29 12.63
N GLY A 247 2.96 13.20 12.73
CA GLY A 247 3.10 14.62 12.41
C GLY A 247 3.17 14.90 10.90
N ALA A 248 3.24 16.19 10.54
CA ALA A 248 3.18 16.63 9.14
C ALA A 248 4.50 16.49 8.37
N SER A 249 5.60 16.18 9.05
CA SER A 249 6.92 16.12 8.42
C SER A 249 7.10 14.85 7.60
N ASN A 250 7.72 15.01 6.44
CA ASN A 250 8.13 13.91 5.59
C ASN A 250 9.61 14.03 5.22
N ALA A 251 10.18 12.92 4.77
CA ALA A 251 11.46 12.88 4.09
C ALA A 251 11.23 12.57 2.61
N THR A 252 12.15 13.00 1.76
CA THR A 252 12.05 12.81 0.32
C THR A 252 13.27 12.09 -0.24
N SER A 253 13.03 11.32 -1.30
CA SER A 253 14.11 10.77 -2.13
C SER A 253 13.72 10.87 -3.59
N SER A 254 14.69 11.26 -4.44
CA SER A 254 14.51 11.28 -5.88
C SER A 254 14.95 9.94 -6.46
N LEU A 255 14.15 9.38 -7.34
CA LEU A 255 14.35 8.10 -8.01
C LEU A 255 14.32 8.30 -9.52
N TYR A 256 14.88 7.34 -10.28
CA TYR A 256 14.77 7.30 -11.73
C TYR A 256 15.16 8.64 -12.40
N HIS A 257 16.38 9.11 -12.15
CA HIS A 257 16.92 10.39 -12.68
C HIS A 257 16.10 11.65 -12.29
N LYS A 258 15.38 11.60 -11.16
CA LYS A 258 14.49 12.65 -10.63
C LYS A 258 13.11 12.71 -11.27
N ASP A 259 12.76 11.79 -12.16
CA ASP A 259 11.40 11.70 -12.73
C ASP A 259 10.36 11.27 -11.68
N VAL A 260 10.80 10.69 -10.57
CA VAL A 260 9.94 10.30 -9.47
C VAL A 260 10.46 10.86 -8.16
N VAL A 261 9.60 11.53 -7.42
CA VAL A 261 9.87 11.96 -6.04
C VAL A 261 9.05 11.09 -5.10
N ARG A 262 9.73 10.36 -4.24
CA ARG A 262 9.11 9.61 -3.15
C ARG A 262 9.10 10.47 -1.90
N TYR A 263 7.91 10.65 -1.33
CA TYR A 263 7.68 11.21 0.00
C TYR A 263 7.36 10.07 0.95
N TYR A 264 7.96 10.04 2.13
CA TYR A 264 7.69 9.01 3.12
C TYR A 264 7.61 9.63 4.52
N TYR A 265 6.66 9.10 5.30
CA TYR A 265 6.29 9.59 6.61
C TYR A 265 6.52 8.48 7.63
N GLY A 266 6.81 8.86 8.85
CA GLY A 266 7.06 7.94 9.94
C GLY A 266 8.51 7.92 10.37
N ASN A 267 8.74 7.27 11.51
CA ASN A 267 10.04 7.17 12.14
C ASN A 267 10.24 5.77 12.75
N ASN A 268 11.47 5.34 12.93
CA ASN A 268 11.82 4.09 13.60
C ASN A 268 10.96 2.90 13.10
N LYS A 269 10.12 2.33 13.97
CA LYS A 269 9.26 1.17 13.69
C LYS A 269 8.25 1.44 12.55
N TYR A 270 7.79 2.66 12.42
CA TYR A 270 6.78 3.07 11.44
C TYR A 270 7.35 3.87 10.28
N SER A 271 8.65 3.72 9.99
CA SER A 271 9.24 4.28 8.78
C SER A 271 8.47 3.80 7.55
N ASP A 272 8.11 4.73 6.67
CA ASP A 272 7.37 4.45 5.43
C ASP A 272 5.93 3.93 5.62
N VAL A 273 5.30 4.11 6.76
CA VAL A 273 3.89 3.70 6.96
C VAL A 273 2.95 4.49 6.05
N ASN A 274 3.29 5.73 5.72
CA ASN A 274 2.65 6.51 4.68
C ASN A 274 3.68 6.89 3.62
N VAL A 275 3.42 6.53 2.37
CA VAL A 275 4.34 6.75 1.24
C VAL A 275 3.57 7.30 0.04
N HIS A 276 4.12 8.34 -0.57
CA HIS A 276 3.60 8.93 -1.78
C HIS A 276 4.67 8.99 -2.87
N TYR A 277 4.33 8.60 -4.09
CA TYR A 277 5.18 8.74 -5.27
C TYR A 277 4.57 9.75 -6.23
N ARG A 278 5.21 10.90 -6.37
CA ARG A 278 4.89 11.88 -7.41
C ARG A 278 5.68 11.53 -8.66
N VAL A 279 4.98 11.27 -9.77
CA VAL A 279 5.59 10.92 -11.06
C VAL A 279 5.52 12.12 -11.99
N HIS A 280 6.68 12.65 -12.35
CA HIS A 280 6.77 13.86 -13.17
C HIS A 280 6.28 13.61 -14.60
N GLY A 281 5.45 14.53 -15.11
CA GLY A 281 4.91 14.50 -16.46
C GLY A 281 3.88 13.41 -16.75
N LEU A 282 3.58 12.54 -15.76
CA LEU A 282 2.57 11.49 -15.93
C LEU A 282 1.17 12.08 -15.76
N GLY A 283 0.26 11.69 -16.67
CA GLY A 283 -1.18 11.99 -16.60
C GLY A 283 -1.95 11.02 -15.68
N HIS A 284 -3.24 10.86 -15.95
CA HIS A 284 -4.17 10.02 -15.17
C HIS A 284 -4.01 8.53 -15.46
N TYR A 285 -2.88 7.94 -15.07
CA TYR A 285 -2.55 6.54 -15.36
C TYR A 285 -2.21 5.75 -14.08
N TRP A 286 -2.33 4.42 -14.17
CA TRP A 286 -1.59 3.50 -13.31
C TRP A 286 -0.15 3.52 -13.81
N PRO A 287 0.83 4.02 -13.03
CA PRO A 287 2.19 4.12 -13.51
C PRO A 287 2.75 2.77 -13.94
N SER A 288 3.21 2.66 -15.17
CA SER A 288 3.82 1.48 -15.74
C SER A 288 4.86 1.87 -16.77
N LEU A 289 5.96 1.12 -16.86
CA LEU A 289 6.97 1.30 -17.90
C LEU A 289 6.34 1.13 -19.29
N ALA A 290 5.31 0.29 -19.42
CA ALA A 290 4.59 0.08 -20.67
C ALA A 290 3.81 1.30 -21.16
N ASN A 291 3.37 2.20 -20.26
CA ASN A 291 2.67 3.43 -20.63
C ASN A 291 3.57 4.69 -20.58
N GLY A 292 4.89 4.49 -20.58
CA GLY A 292 5.87 5.57 -20.61
C GLY A 292 6.19 6.20 -19.26
N SER A 293 5.70 5.64 -18.15
CA SER A 293 6.13 6.04 -16.82
C SER A 293 7.57 5.59 -16.55
N SER A 294 8.29 6.34 -15.74
CA SER A 294 9.62 5.96 -15.27
C SER A 294 9.60 4.85 -14.19
N VAL A 295 8.42 4.37 -13.79
CA VAL A 295 8.24 3.41 -12.70
C VAL A 295 7.01 2.54 -12.90
N ASP A 296 7.08 1.29 -12.45
CA ASP A 296 5.91 0.42 -12.29
C ASP A 296 5.34 0.54 -10.87
N ALA A 297 4.08 0.95 -10.75
CA ALA A 297 3.42 1.10 -9.44
C ALA A 297 3.16 -0.24 -8.75
N THR A 298 2.86 -1.30 -9.49
CA THR A 298 2.48 -2.61 -8.94
C THR A 298 3.59 -3.24 -8.10
N PRO A 299 4.83 -3.39 -8.57
CA PRO A 299 5.92 -3.90 -7.73
C PRO A 299 6.18 -3.02 -6.49
N LEU A 300 6.06 -1.69 -6.62
CA LEU A 300 6.22 -0.79 -5.47
C LEU A 300 5.14 -0.99 -4.42
N LEU A 301 3.89 -1.15 -4.86
CA LEU A 301 2.74 -1.39 -3.98
C LEU A 301 2.85 -2.75 -3.27
N LEU A 302 3.19 -3.83 -3.99
CA LEU A 302 3.37 -5.16 -3.41
C LEU A 302 4.52 -5.16 -2.40
N ASN A 303 5.67 -4.55 -2.72
CA ASN A 303 6.79 -4.38 -1.80
C ASN A 303 6.43 -3.53 -0.56
N PHE A 304 5.51 -2.57 -0.70
CA PHE A 304 4.99 -1.82 0.43
C PHE A 304 4.11 -2.72 1.31
N TRP A 305 3.20 -3.51 0.73
CA TRP A 305 2.32 -4.42 1.47
C TRP A 305 3.07 -5.50 2.23
N ASP A 306 4.13 -6.05 1.65
CA ASP A 306 4.97 -7.07 2.31
C ASP A 306 5.56 -6.61 3.65
N LYS A 307 5.69 -5.30 3.86
CA LYS A 307 6.17 -4.71 5.12
C LYS A 307 5.09 -4.62 6.19
N TRP A 308 3.82 -4.59 5.81
CA TRP A 308 2.72 -4.25 6.69
C TRP A 308 1.70 -5.38 6.80
N THR A 309 1.72 -6.07 7.93
CA THR A 309 0.68 -7.03 8.32
C THR A 309 -0.15 -6.45 9.47
N LEU A 310 -1.38 -6.96 9.69
CA LEU A 310 -2.19 -6.52 10.83
C LEU A 310 -1.46 -6.72 12.16
N ASP A 311 -0.77 -7.84 12.34
CA ASP A 311 0.01 -8.09 13.55
C ASP A 311 1.17 -7.08 13.70
N ALA A 312 1.86 -6.74 12.60
CA ALA A 312 2.96 -5.79 12.63
C ALA A 312 2.52 -4.38 13.02
N VAL A 313 1.34 -3.94 12.56
CA VAL A 313 0.79 -2.62 12.88
C VAL A 313 0.10 -2.56 14.24
N ASN A 314 -0.49 -3.67 14.70
CA ASN A 314 -1.19 -3.77 15.98
C ASN A 314 -0.25 -4.11 17.16
N ALA A 315 0.98 -4.57 16.91
CA ALA A 315 1.93 -4.89 17.97
C ALA A 315 2.26 -3.62 18.77
N THR A 316 1.72 -3.52 19.96
CA THR A 316 2.09 -2.48 20.94
C THR A 316 3.61 -2.51 21.14
N PRO A 317 4.30 -1.35 21.20
CA PRO A 317 5.72 -1.34 21.59
C PRO A 317 5.83 -1.99 22.96
N SER A 318 6.42 -3.18 23.01
CA SER A 318 6.76 -3.80 24.29
C SER A 318 7.66 -2.79 25.02
N ALA A 319 7.18 -2.21 26.11
CA ALA A 319 7.99 -1.37 26.96
C ALA A 319 9.19 -2.22 27.37
N THR A 320 10.31 -1.98 26.74
CA THR A 320 11.60 -2.52 27.19
C THR A 320 11.80 -1.89 28.55
N SER A 321 11.47 -2.62 29.60
CA SER A 321 11.84 -2.27 30.96
C SER A 321 13.36 -2.21 31.00
N SER A 322 13.90 -1.02 30.81
CA SER A 322 15.26 -0.69 31.18
C SER A 322 15.31 -0.81 32.69
N SER A 323 15.66 -2.00 33.16
CA SER A 323 16.09 -2.20 34.54
C SER A 323 17.36 -1.39 34.71
N SER A 324 17.20 -0.19 35.24
CA SER A 324 18.31 0.58 35.78
C SER A 324 18.87 -0.17 36.99
N THR A 325 19.88 -0.98 36.76
CA THR A 325 20.75 -1.44 37.81
C THR A 325 21.55 -0.21 38.32
N THR A 326 21.06 0.36 39.39
CA THR A 326 21.85 1.26 40.22
C THR A 326 23.00 0.45 40.86
N SER A 327 24.21 0.62 40.36
CA SER A 327 25.42 0.24 41.08
C SER A 327 25.86 1.37 41.98
N PRO A 328 26.32 1.08 43.21
CA PRO A 328 26.67 2.12 44.16
C PRO A 328 27.97 2.82 43.80
N ALA A 329 27.98 4.11 44.07
CA ALA A 329 29.12 5.02 43.94
C ALA A 329 30.32 4.53 44.70
N SER A 330 31.50 4.53 44.06
CA SER A 330 32.81 4.59 44.72
C SER A 330 33.52 5.87 44.28
N THR A 331 33.66 6.74 45.22
CA THR A 331 34.54 7.92 45.18
C THR A 331 35.99 7.53 45.09
N THR A 332 36.80 8.13 44.19
CA THR A 332 38.12 8.70 44.49
C THR A 332 38.71 9.46 43.31
N SER A 333 38.98 10.75 43.58
CA SER A 333 40.16 11.61 43.26
C SER A 333 40.72 11.74 41.85
N SER A 334 40.56 12.96 41.37
CA SER A 334 41.50 13.85 40.62
C SER A 334 42.85 13.30 40.18
N ILE A 335 43.27 13.59 38.94
CA ILE A 335 44.48 14.34 38.61
C ILE A 335 44.43 14.77 37.11
N SER A 336 44.98 15.94 36.90
CA SER A 336 45.05 16.84 35.73
C SER A 336 45.81 16.38 34.48
N SER A 337 45.42 17.02 33.37
CA SER A 337 46.25 17.59 32.28
C SER A 337 47.03 16.65 31.35
N ALA A 338 46.75 16.78 30.06
CA ALA A 338 47.64 17.38 29.07
C ALA A 338 47.08 17.29 27.63
N SER A 339 47.22 18.35 26.92
CA SER A 339 46.96 18.59 25.51
C SER A 339 47.91 17.78 24.63
N ALA A 340 47.42 17.27 23.49
CA ALA A 340 48.24 17.13 22.28
C ALA A 340 47.36 17.05 21.03
N SER A 341 47.57 17.98 20.15
CA SER A 341 47.13 18.06 18.78
C SER A 341 47.93 17.14 17.87
N SER A 342 47.29 16.49 16.87
CA SER A 342 47.88 16.22 15.52
C SER A 342 46.81 15.68 14.60
N ALA A 343 46.41 16.38 13.62
CA ALA A 343 46.66 16.40 12.19
C ALA A 343 46.55 15.04 11.45
N GLY A 344 45.57 14.98 10.57
CA GLY A 344 45.71 14.53 9.18
C GLY A 344 45.61 13.05 8.88
N ASN A 345 44.57 12.68 8.13
CA ASN A 345 44.82 12.01 6.85
C ASN A 345 43.51 11.86 6.05
N ILE A 346 43.52 12.58 4.93
CA ILE A 346 42.55 12.44 3.82
C ILE A 346 42.96 11.20 3.01
N MET A 347 42.08 10.22 2.87
CA MET A 347 42.22 9.21 1.82
C MET A 347 41.31 9.57 0.67
N GLN A 348 41.92 10.03 -0.43
CA GLN A 348 41.36 10.03 -1.77
C GLN A 348 41.31 8.59 -2.31
N VAL A 349 40.17 8.18 -2.82
CA VAL A 349 40.05 6.99 -3.68
C VAL A 349 39.72 7.47 -5.08
N SER A 350 40.62 7.15 -5.98
CA SER A 350 40.64 7.50 -7.40
C SER A 350 39.57 6.74 -8.20
N ALA A 351 38.91 7.50 -9.10
CA ALA A 351 38.08 6.96 -10.18
C ALA A 351 38.96 6.22 -11.22
N GLN A 352 38.57 5.00 -11.58
CA GLN A 352 39.05 4.33 -12.80
C GLN A 352 37.95 4.34 -13.86
N GLN A 353 38.25 5.07 -14.95
CA GLN A 353 37.53 5.04 -16.20
C GLN A 353 37.80 3.72 -16.93
N TRP A 354 36.74 3.08 -17.43
CA TRP A 354 36.86 2.13 -18.55
C TRP A 354 36.08 2.67 -19.75
N ALA A 355 36.84 3.10 -20.73
CA ALA A 355 36.34 3.37 -22.07
C ALA A 355 36.54 2.10 -22.90
N ILE A 356 35.51 1.58 -23.51
CA ILE A 356 35.61 0.71 -24.68
C ILE A 356 34.56 1.17 -25.68
N GLY A 357 35.06 1.56 -26.86
CA GLY A 357 34.29 1.99 -28.01
C GLY A 357 33.69 0.81 -28.77
N GLY A 358 32.70 1.12 -29.58
CA GLY A 358 32.09 0.22 -30.54
C GLY A 358 31.06 0.94 -31.38
N LEU A 359 31.50 1.49 -32.51
CA LEU A 359 30.67 1.99 -33.61
C LEU A 359 29.79 0.86 -34.17
N GLY A 360 28.52 1.13 -34.34
CA GLY A 360 27.60 0.30 -35.11
C GLY A 360 26.48 1.16 -35.70
N VAL A 361 26.74 1.64 -36.94
CA VAL A 361 25.74 2.29 -37.81
C VAL A 361 24.78 1.22 -38.32
N PHE A 362 23.46 1.40 -38.17
CA PHE A 362 22.51 0.77 -39.08
C PHE A 362 21.28 1.67 -39.37
N SER A 363 21.01 1.69 -40.63
CA SER A 363 20.13 2.50 -41.44
C SER A 363 18.64 2.41 -41.11
N TRP A 364 17.99 3.50 -41.42
CA TRP A 364 16.57 3.70 -41.66
C TRP A 364 15.94 2.73 -42.65
N LEU A 365 14.77 2.25 -42.39
CA LEU A 365 13.76 1.94 -43.39
C LEU A 365 12.37 2.32 -42.89
N LEU A 366 11.81 3.34 -43.52
CA LEU A 366 10.40 3.70 -43.58
C LEU A 366 9.60 2.60 -44.30
N PHE A 367 8.44 2.22 -43.77
CA PHE A 367 7.26 1.88 -44.57
C PHE A 367 6.00 2.09 -43.78
N ALA A 368 5.12 2.92 -44.37
CA ALA A 368 3.67 3.14 -44.36
C ALA A 368 2.85 2.67 -43.17
#